data_086c2d5a1cbff756cb095d4d4788efbd
#
_entry.id   086c2d5a1cbff756cb095d4d4788efbd
#
_cell.length_a   1.000
_cell.length_b   1.000
_cell.length_c   1.000
_cell.angle_alpha   90.00
_cell.angle_beta   90.00
_cell.angle_gamma   90.00
#
_symmetry.space_group_name_H-M   'P 1'
#
loop_
_entity.id
_entity.type
_entity.pdbx_description
1 polymer ?
#
loop_
_entity_poly.entity_id
_entity_poly.type
_entity_poly.pdbx_seq_one_letter_code
_entity_poly.pdbx_strand_id
1 'polypeptide(L)'
;MRLDELKNDFPDIPDFVHDMIQEEVEKQVNSSNITPMQRKSKFNRSISRVAAAAAVCIIATSTVVYAGTKLYHMYLEKQGNYGILTTIKSDENSEDVKLPEEIHEISVTSNYIPEGMEWIAEGYKLGYKDALDKAGITIDTVLMDEKSLDKSLLDRNVIESEKHVFGSYDGIYLKYNTINGENSFDQRIYLLCPEEYRVLTLYIGNTISKEEAYKFAENLVITEEDKMIKTADMITWSDIIEPTVYADKIDVTNGQLPVRQIGEAFNLDSYAEDNNGNNIITDKVTACVDKVQIADNLQLLDSDKIPKAWKTAVDANGKLVQNHLSYMKKGDGVNNLDSVVREENMDQKLLFLTVTYTNISEEELNHMLYLGTLIALSKQEDGTYTVYMPGTEAGEDYDYYTSDSVAKTAEMTYCSVQDDYGKGMNYIPSIKPGESVQVNMAWIVNEKDIKNLYLNLNGTGGCYEITENMCHTGVVYVGKE
;
A
#
# COMPACT_ATOMS: atom_id res chain seq x y z
N MET A 1 28.38 24.69 -34.85
CA MET A 1 26.96 24.66 -35.18
C MET A 1 26.39 26.01 -34.74
N ARG A 2 25.92 26.83 -35.65
CA ARG A 2 25.37 28.16 -35.35
C ARG A 2 23.87 27.99 -35.11
N LEU A 3 23.32 28.74 -34.18
CA LEU A 3 21.88 28.74 -33.82
C LEU A 3 20.94 28.99 -35.03
N ASP A 4 21.46 29.61 -36.09
CA ASP A 4 20.70 29.88 -37.31
C ASP A 4 20.54 28.63 -38.22
N GLU A 5 21.33 27.57 -38.01
CA GLU A 5 21.25 26.32 -38.75
C GLU A 5 20.20 25.35 -38.17
N LEU A 6 19.78 25.55 -36.91
CA LEU A 6 18.77 24.75 -36.24
C LEU A 6 17.32 25.13 -36.58
N LYS A 7 17.09 26.30 -37.19
CA LYS A 7 15.74 26.79 -37.50
C LYS A 7 14.98 25.99 -38.55
N ASN A 8 15.68 25.18 -39.36
CA ASN A 8 15.05 24.46 -40.47
C ASN A 8 14.69 22.99 -40.12
N ASP A 9 15.03 22.52 -38.93
CA ASP A 9 14.83 21.11 -38.55
C ASP A 9 13.65 20.90 -37.56
N PHE A 10 12.96 21.96 -37.17
CA PHE A 10 11.77 21.88 -36.35
C PHE A 10 10.51 22.18 -37.14
N PRO A 11 9.43 21.43 -37.00
CA PRO A 11 8.13 21.78 -37.56
C PRO A 11 7.66 23.13 -37.00
N ASP A 12 7.02 23.94 -37.84
CA ASP A 12 6.43 25.21 -37.41
C ASP A 12 5.47 24.99 -36.22
N ILE A 13 5.71 25.75 -35.14
CA ILE A 13 4.84 25.71 -33.98
C ILE A 13 3.46 26.25 -34.41
N PRO A 14 2.37 25.51 -34.19
CA PRO A 14 1.03 26.00 -34.54
C PRO A 14 0.70 27.34 -33.91
N ASP A 15 0.01 28.24 -34.64
CA ASP A 15 -0.30 29.60 -34.19
C ASP A 15 -1.03 29.63 -32.84
N PHE A 16 -1.88 28.66 -32.53
CA PHE A 16 -2.59 28.59 -31.26
C PHE A 16 -1.66 28.41 -30.03
N VAL A 17 -0.48 27.78 -30.20
CA VAL A 17 0.52 27.65 -29.14
C VAL A 17 1.20 28.99 -28.88
N HIS A 18 1.43 29.78 -29.92
CA HIS A 18 1.92 31.14 -29.80
C HIS A 18 0.94 32.01 -29.02
N ASP A 19 -0.36 31.93 -29.32
CA ASP A 19 -1.41 32.70 -28.66
C ASP A 19 -1.56 32.29 -27.20
N MET A 20 -1.51 31.01 -26.85
CA MET A 20 -1.51 30.52 -25.46
C MET A 20 -0.33 31.04 -24.64
N ILE A 21 0.88 31.00 -25.21
CA ILE A 21 2.09 31.48 -24.51
C ILE A 21 1.97 33.01 -24.28
N GLN A 22 1.47 33.74 -25.25
CA GLN A 22 1.32 35.18 -25.16
C GLN A 22 0.25 35.57 -24.12
N GLU A 23 -0.89 34.87 -24.07
CA GLU A 23 -1.95 35.10 -23.09
C GLU A 23 -1.48 34.76 -21.64
N GLU A 24 -0.71 33.69 -21.44
CA GLU A 24 -0.20 33.35 -20.13
C GLU A 24 0.91 34.32 -19.66
N VAL A 25 1.79 34.75 -20.55
CA VAL A 25 2.80 35.79 -20.25
C VAL A 25 2.13 37.10 -19.89
N GLU A 26 1.08 37.53 -20.61
CA GLU A 26 0.33 38.75 -20.29
C GLU A 26 -0.40 38.65 -18.95
N LYS A 27 -0.99 37.52 -18.60
CA LYS A 27 -1.58 37.23 -17.27
C LYS A 27 -0.56 37.37 -16.15
N GLN A 28 0.62 36.83 -16.32
CA GLN A 28 1.68 36.87 -15.30
C GLN A 28 2.32 38.24 -15.16
N VAL A 29 2.51 38.97 -16.25
CA VAL A 29 3.05 40.35 -16.25
C VAL A 29 2.05 41.33 -15.61
N ASN A 30 0.75 41.17 -15.84
CA ASN A 30 -0.29 42.04 -15.26
C ASN A 30 -0.64 41.72 -13.80
N SER A 31 -0.24 40.54 -13.27
CA SER A 31 -0.47 40.16 -11.86
C SER A 31 0.67 40.54 -10.91
N SER A 32 1.82 40.97 -11.41
CA SER A 32 2.97 41.34 -10.59
C SER A 32 3.05 42.88 -10.35
N ASN A 33 2.59 43.31 -9.18
CA ASN A 33 2.91 44.64 -8.63
C ASN A 33 4.41 44.70 -8.30
N ILE A 34 5.22 45.19 -9.24
CA ILE A 34 6.65 45.42 -9.05
C ILE A 34 6.87 46.79 -8.44
N THR A 35 7.19 46.87 -7.15
CA THR A 35 7.73 48.07 -6.50
C THR A 35 9.24 48.16 -6.80
N PRO A 36 9.77 49.27 -7.31
CA PRO A 36 11.19 49.35 -7.67
C PRO A 36 12.07 49.43 -6.43
N MET A 37 12.97 48.43 -6.29
CA MET A 37 13.94 48.37 -5.21
C MET A 37 15.21 49.14 -5.57
N GLN A 38 15.52 50.18 -4.78
CA GLN A 38 16.74 51.00 -4.90
C GLN A 38 18.01 50.16 -4.62
N ARG A 39 18.95 50.21 -5.54
CA ARG A 39 20.31 49.65 -5.43
C ARG A 39 21.12 50.31 -4.31
N LYS A 40 21.62 49.58 -3.35
CA LYS A 40 22.89 49.85 -2.65
C LYS A 40 23.75 48.63 -2.57
N SER A 41 25.03 48.82 -2.93
CA SER A 41 26.09 47.85 -3.14
C SER A 41 26.76 47.36 -1.87
N LYS A 42 27.25 46.16 -1.91
CA LYS A 42 28.57 45.57 -1.63
C LYS A 42 28.56 44.22 -0.91
N PHE A 43 28.98 43.24 -1.66
CA PHE A 43 29.91 42.15 -1.38
C PHE A 43 29.86 41.41 -0.04
N ASN A 44 29.48 40.08 -0.08
CA ASN A 44 30.47 39.04 0.16
C ASN A 44 29.89 37.67 -0.32
N ARG A 45 30.80 36.90 -0.96
CA ARG A 45 30.54 35.60 -1.53
C ARG A 45 30.41 34.54 -0.42
N SER A 46 29.29 33.89 -0.32
CA SER A 46 29.26 32.47 0.02
C SER A 46 28.14 31.84 -0.82
N ILE A 47 28.51 30.72 -1.41
CA ILE A 47 27.75 29.99 -2.40
C ILE A 47 26.64 29.26 -1.69
N SER A 48 25.41 29.67 -1.87
CA SER A 48 24.26 28.79 -1.75
C SER A 48 23.48 28.89 -3.06
N ARG A 49 23.63 27.88 -3.89
CA ARG A 49 22.87 27.70 -5.10
C ARG A 49 21.46 27.25 -4.68
N VAL A 50 20.56 28.17 -4.52
CA VAL A 50 19.14 27.91 -4.66
C VAL A 50 18.75 28.56 -5.98
N ALA A 51 18.89 27.82 -7.04
CA ALA A 51 18.25 28.14 -8.30
C ALA A 51 16.81 27.67 -8.20
N ALA A 52 15.92 28.56 -7.82
CA ALA A 52 14.51 28.38 -8.10
C ALA A 52 14.34 28.59 -9.62
N ALA A 53 14.51 27.52 -10.36
CA ALA A 53 14.05 27.44 -11.74
C ALA A 53 12.64 26.86 -11.69
N ALA A 54 11.64 27.73 -11.59
CA ALA A 54 10.31 27.40 -12.04
C ALA A 54 10.35 27.33 -13.58
N ALA A 55 10.87 26.24 -14.10
CA ALA A 55 10.69 25.90 -15.51
C ALA A 55 9.44 25.03 -15.57
N VAL A 56 8.32 25.62 -15.91
CA VAL A 56 7.17 24.89 -16.46
C VAL A 56 7.63 24.39 -17.82
N CYS A 57 8.33 23.25 -17.83
CA CYS A 57 8.56 22.55 -19.08
C CYS A 57 7.33 21.68 -19.32
N ILE A 58 6.33 22.22 -20.01
CA ILE A 58 5.38 21.42 -20.77
C ILE A 58 6.19 20.85 -21.94
N ILE A 59 6.87 19.74 -21.72
CA ILE A 59 7.42 18.96 -22.82
C ILE A 59 6.26 18.12 -23.35
N ALA A 60 5.47 18.71 -24.23
CA ALA A 60 4.53 17.96 -25.04
C ALA A 60 5.30 17.20 -26.12
N THR A 61 6.00 16.13 -25.75
CA THR A 61 6.40 15.13 -26.73
C THR A 61 5.23 14.16 -26.85
N SER A 62 4.28 14.51 -27.72
CA SER A 62 3.17 13.61 -28.05
C SER A 62 3.66 12.45 -28.88
N THR A 63 3.91 11.32 -28.23
CA THR A 63 3.88 10.05 -28.94
C THR A 63 2.43 9.62 -29.00
N VAL A 64 1.93 9.51 -30.19
CA VAL A 64 0.54 9.20 -30.48
C VAL A 64 0.38 7.69 -30.45
N VAL A 65 -0.39 7.17 -29.50
CA VAL A 65 -0.77 5.75 -29.46
C VAL A 65 -2.19 5.62 -30.00
N TYR A 66 -2.38 4.76 -30.98
CA TYR A 66 -3.66 4.52 -31.62
C TYR A 66 -4.41 3.37 -30.94
N ALA A 67 -5.58 3.67 -30.35
CA ALA A 67 -6.58 2.66 -30.03
C ALA A 67 -7.77 2.84 -30.97
N GLY A 68 -7.80 2.07 -32.02
CA GLY A 68 -8.81 2.25 -33.06
C GLY A 68 -8.72 3.62 -33.74
N THR A 69 -9.78 4.43 -33.66
CA THR A 69 -9.83 5.80 -34.20
C THR A 69 -9.59 6.88 -33.16
N LYS A 70 -9.39 6.54 -31.88
CA LYS A 70 -9.16 7.49 -30.80
C LYS A 70 -7.68 7.57 -30.40
N LEU A 71 -7.23 8.80 -30.21
CA LEU A 71 -5.95 9.13 -29.62
C LEU A 71 -6.16 9.48 -28.16
N TYR A 72 -5.48 8.77 -27.27
CA TYR A 72 -5.46 9.06 -25.85
C TYR A 72 -4.06 9.51 -25.45
N HIS A 73 -4.01 10.52 -24.58
CA HIS A 73 -2.79 11.07 -24.08
C HIS A 73 -2.80 11.17 -22.58
N MET A 74 -1.68 10.86 -21.97
CA MET A 74 -1.46 11.08 -20.55
C MET A 74 -0.73 12.41 -20.34
N TYR A 75 -1.31 13.26 -19.51
CA TYR A 75 -0.77 14.58 -19.19
C TYR A 75 -0.30 14.60 -17.74
N LEU A 76 0.82 15.29 -17.52
CA LEU A 76 1.40 15.53 -16.22
C LEU A 76 1.43 17.02 -15.95
N GLU A 77 0.83 17.43 -14.83
CA GLU A 77 0.84 18.82 -14.38
C GLU A 77 1.30 18.90 -12.92
N LYS A 78 2.16 19.86 -12.62
CA LYS A 78 2.67 20.07 -11.26
C LYS A 78 1.70 20.90 -10.45
N GLN A 79 1.34 20.42 -9.24
CA GLN A 79 0.52 21.12 -8.26
C GLN A 79 1.32 21.37 -6.97
N GLY A 80 1.61 22.63 -6.68
CA GLY A 80 2.46 22.98 -5.54
C GLY A 80 3.90 22.48 -5.71
N ASN A 81 4.55 22.15 -4.61
CA ASN A 81 5.95 21.69 -4.62
C ASN A 81 6.08 20.20 -4.88
N TYR A 82 5.11 19.40 -4.42
CA TYR A 82 5.18 17.93 -4.32
C TYR A 82 3.92 17.21 -4.82
N GLY A 83 2.95 17.93 -5.37
CA GLY A 83 1.77 17.34 -6.00
C GLY A 83 1.96 17.21 -7.51
N ILE A 84 1.48 16.09 -8.06
CA ILE A 84 1.42 15.84 -9.51
C ILE A 84 0.00 15.44 -9.87
N LEU A 85 -0.55 16.11 -10.86
CA LEU A 85 -1.81 15.75 -11.48
C LEU A 85 -1.54 14.91 -12.73
N THR A 86 -2.09 13.71 -12.76
CA THR A 86 -2.07 12.83 -13.94
C THR A 86 -3.46 12.81 -14.54
N THR A 87 -3.58 13.22 -15.82
CA THR A 87 -4.86 13.31 -16.53
C THR A 87 -4.79 12.54 -17.85
N ILE A 88 -5.82 11.74 -18.15
CA ILE A 88 -5.96 11.09 -19.45
C ILE A 88 -6.97 11.89 -20.26
N LYS A 89 -6.60 12.28 -21.47
CA LYS A 89 -7.48 13.02 -22.39
C LYS A 89 -7.55 12.32 -23.73
N SER A 90 -8.71 12.45 -24.40
CA SER A 90 -8.88 12.08 -25.81
C SER A 90 -8.87 13.32 -26.69
N ASP A 91 -8.50 13.15 -27.96
CA ASP A 91 -8.58 14.24 -28.94
C ASP A 91 -10.03 14.70 -29.17
N GLU A 92 -10.24 16.01 -29.30
CA GLU A 92 -11.55 16.66 -29.43
C GLU A 92 -12.40 16.17 -30.62
N ASN A 93 -11.80 15.53 -31.62
CA ASN A 93 -12.48 15.05 -32.83
C ASN A 93 -12.78 13.55 -32.83
N SER A 94 -12.62 12.87 -31.69
CA SER A 94 -12.86 11.42 -31.61
C SER A 94 -14.34 11.13 -31.35
N GLU A 95 -14.96 10.25 -32.18
CA GLU A 95 -16.31 9.71 -31.90
C GLU A 95 -16.26 8.95 -30.55
N ASP A 96 -17.38 8.99 -29.77
CA ASP A 96 -17.49 8.27 -28.52
C ASP A 96 -17.30 6.76 -28.73
N VAL A 97 -16.15 6.24 -28.37
CA VAL A 97 -15.92 4.79 -28.35
C VAL A 97 -16.51 4.25 -27.06
N LYS A 98 -17.63 3.54 -27.20
CA LYS A 98 -18.18 2.81 -26.05
C LYS A 98 -17.21 1.71 -25.64
N LEU A 99 -16.93 1.66 -24.35
CA LEU A 99 -16.23 0.53 -23.75
C LEU A 99 -17.01 -0.76 -24.06
N PRO A 100 -16.36 -1.82 -24.57
CA PRO A 100 -17.01 -3.12 -24.74
C PRO A 100 -17.56 -3.67 -23.42
N GLU A 101 -18.61 -4.50 -23.48
CA GLU A 101 -19.15 -5.17 -22.28
C GLU A 101 -18.16 -6.19 -21.71
N GLU A 102 -17.34 -6.78 -22.57
CA GLU A 102 -16.30 -7.74 -22.24
C GLU A 102 -15.01 -7.41 -23.02
N ILE A 103 -13.87 -7.59 -22.38
CA ILE A 103 -12.54 -7.45 -22.99
C ILE A 103 -11.69 -8.67 -22.65
N HIS A 104 -10.63 -8.89 -23.44
CA HIS A 104 -9.67 -9.96 -23.16
C HIS A 104 -8.97 -9.76 -21.82
N GLU A 105 -8.75 -10.84 -21.07
CA GLU A 105 -7.74 -10.88 -20.01
C GLU A 105 -6.39 -10.62 -20.65
N ILE A 106 -5.46 -10.00 -19.92
CA ILE A 106 -4.11 -9.79 -20.40
C ILE A 106 -3.12 -10.50 -19.50
N SER A 107 -2.05 -11.02 -20.09
CA SER A 107 -0.83 -11.38 -19.35
C SER A 107 0.23 -10.31 -19.59
N VAL A 108 0.96 -9.99 -18.52
CA VAL A 108 2.05 -9.01 -18.56
C VAL A 108 3.36 -9.74 -18.24
N THR A 109 4.29 -9.67 -19.15
CA THR A 109 5.64 -10.22 -18.97
C THR A 109 6.68 -9.15 -19.25
N SER A 110 7.97 -9.43 -19.04
CA SER A 110 9.03 -8.53 -19.45
C SER A 110 10.21 -9.32 -20.03
N ASN A 111 10.77 -8.83 -21.13
CA ASN A 111 12.00 -9.35 -21.70
C ASN A 111 13.25 -8.99 -20.88
N TYR A 112 13.08 -8.18 -19.82
CA TYR A 112 14.12 -7.79 -18.89
C TYR A 112 13.67 -7.97 -17.45
N ILE A 113 14.43 -8.71 -16.68
CA ILE A 113 14.20 -8.88 -15.23
C ILE A 113 15.42 -8.28 -14.50
N PRO A 114 15.24 -7.37 -13.55
CA PRO A 114 16.32 -6.83 -12.74
C PRO A 114 17.12 -7.93 -12.03
N GLU A 115 18.41 -7.70 -11.82
CA GLU A 115 19.31 -8.68 -11.23
C GLU A 115 18.85 -9.13 -9.83
N GLY A 116 18.85 -10.44 -9.59
CA GLY A 116 18.46 -11.04 -8.31
C GLY A 116 16.94 -11.19 -8.10
N MET A 117 16.13 -10.78 -9.08
CA MET A 117 14.67 -10.89 -9.00
C MET A 117 14.14 -12.08 -9.81
N GLU A 118 12.95 -12.52 -9.45
CA GLU A 118 12.15 -13.50 -10.20
C GLU A 118 10.65 -13.21 -10.03
N TRP A 119 9.84 -13.76 -10.91
CA TRP A 119 8.39 -13.72 -10.76
C TRP A 119 7.97 -14.56 -9.54
N ILE A 120 7.38 -13.90 -8.54
CA ILE A 120 6.72 -14.54 -7.39
C ILE A 120 5.28 -14.90 -7.77
N ALA A 121 4.62 -14.00 -8.51
CA ALA A 121 3.36 -14.25 -9.18
C ALA A 121 3.50 -13.72 -10.60
N GLU A 122 3.44 -14.62 -11.58
CA GLU A 122 3.63 -14.29 -13.00
C GLU A 122 2.64 -13.23 -13.45
N GLY A 123 3.15 -12.18 -14.10
CA GLY A 123 2.37 -11.05 -14.56
C GLY A 123 1.99 -10.00 -13.52
N TYR A 124 2.19 -10.28 -12.22
CA TYR A 124 1.72 -9.39 -11.15
C TYR A 124 2.83 -8.94 -10.20
N LYS A 125 3.77 -9.83 -9.87
CA LYS A 125 4.75 -9.51 -8.83
C LYS A 125 6.12 -10.12 -9.08
N LEU A 126 7.13 -9.26 -9.19
CA LEU A 126 8.54 -9.63 -9.07
C LEU A 126 9.04 -9.34 -7.66
N GLY A 127 9.85 -10.25 -7.13
CA GLY A 127 10.52 -10.07 -5.84
C GLY A 127 11.93 -10.59 -5.88
N TYR A 128 12.70 -10.25 -4.86
CA TYR A 128 14.06 -10.75 -4.70
C TYR A 128 14.03 -12.19 -4.20
N LYS A 129 14.84 -13.07 -4.80
CA LYS A 129 14.94 -14.49 -4.44
C LYS A 129 15.35 -14.71 -2.98
N ASP A 130 16.31 -13.93 -2.51
CA ASP A 130 16.99 -14.12 -1.24
C ASP A 130 16.76 -12.98 -0.23
N ALA A 131 15.88 -12.00 -0.56
CA ALA A 131 15.62 -10.84 0.28
C ALA A 131 14.12 -10.50 0.27
N LEU A 132 13.35 -11.28 1.04
CA LEU A 132 11.88 -11.14 1.13
C LEU A 132 11.44 -9.84 1.83
N ASP A 133 12.35 -9.18 2.52
CA ASP A 133 12.20 -7.90 3.22
C ASP A 133 12.34 -6.69 2.28
N LYS A 134 12.75 -6.89 1.03
CA LYS A 134 12.86 -5.82 0.05
C LYS A 134 11.63 -5.72 -0.83
N ALA A 135 11.17 -4.50 -1.06
CA ALA A 135 10.12 -4.25 -2.03
C ALA A 135 10.64 -4.52 -3.46
N GLY A 136 9.88 -5.30 -4.20
CA GLY A 136 10.16 -5.64 -5.60
C GLY A 136 9.43 -4.74 -6.59
N ILE A 137 8.82 -5.34 -7.62
CA ILE A 137 7.94 -4.66 -8.56
C ILE A 137 6.57 -5.34 -8.50
N THR A 138 5.52 -4.55 -8.29
CA THR A 138 4.14 -5.03 -8.38
C THR A 138 3.45 -4.32 -9.53
N ILE A 139 2.74 -5.08 -10.36
CA ILE A 139 1.99 -4.58 -11.51
C ILE A 139 0.51 -4.67 -11.18
N ASP A 140 -0.19 -3.56 -11.31
CA ASP A 140 -1.63 -3.48 -11.19
C ASP A 140 -2.24 -2.96 -12.49
N THR A 141 -3.46 -3.38 -12.81
CA THR A 141 -4.15 -3.02 -14.03
C THR A 141 -5.56 -2.53 -13.72
N VAL A 142 -5.90 -1.36 -14.24
CA VAL A 142 -7.26 -0.81 -14.12
C VAL A 142 -7.84 -0.51 -15.49
N LEU A 143 -9.15 -0.58 -15.60
CA LEU A 143 -9.87 -0.28 -16.81
C LEU A 143 -9.85 1.23 -17.08
N MET A 144 -9.53 1.62 -18.31
CA MET A 144 -9.67 2.99 -18.78
C MET A 144 -11.13 3.25 -19.15
N ASP A 145 -11.83 4.04 -18.37
CA ASP A 145 -13.25 4.33 -18.57
C ASP A 145 -13.49 5.77 -19.01
N GLU A 146 -14.64 6.01 -19.70
CA GLU A 146 -15.01 7.34 -20.19
C GLU A 146 -15.20 8.36 -19.06
N LYS A 147 -15.62 7.91 -17.86
CA LYS A 147 -15.87 8.80 -16.72
C LYS A 147 -14.60 9.40 -16.14
N SER A 148 -13.47 8.77 -16.41
CA SER A 148 -12.16 9.20 -15.94
C SER A 148 -11.46 10.18 -16.88
N LEU A 149 -11.94 10.30 -18.13
CA LEU A 149 -11.37 11.26 -19.07
C LEU A 149 -11.54 12.68 -18.58
N ASP A 150 -10.50 13.48 -18.76
CA ASP A 150 -10.39 14.88 -18.29
C ASP A 150 -10.41 15.06 -16.75
N LYS A 151 -10.50 13.98 -15.97
CA LYS A 151 -10.29 14.00 -14.53
C LYS A 151 -8.83 13.75 -14.20
N SER A 152 -8.35 14.39 -13.14
CA SER A 152 -6.96 14.27 -12.72
C SER A 152 -6.81 13.45 -11.46
N LEU A 153 -5.92 12.48 -11.49
CA LEU A 153 -5.42 11.80 -10.29
C LEU A 153 -4.36 12.70 -9.65
N LEU A 154 -4.52 13.01 -8.37
CA LEU A 154 -3.52 13.75 -7.60
C LEU A 154 -2.60 12.80 -6.83
N ASP A 155 -1.38 12.67 -7.31
CA ASP A 155 -0.28 12.04 -6.57
C ASP A 155 0.38 13.07 -5.64
N ARG A 156 0.53 12.70 -4.37
CA ARG A 156 1.11 13.54 -3.32
C ARG A 156 2.49 13.04 -2.92
N ASN A 157 3.28 13.90 -2.28
CA ASN A 157 4.63 13.60 -1.83
C ASN A 157 5.60 13.22 -2.96
N VAL A 158 5.38 13.72 -4.17
CA VAL A 158 6.21 13.45 -5.35
C VAL A 158 7.41 14.41 -5.37
N ILE A 159 8.61 13.85 -5.35
CA ILE A 159 9.87 14.61 -5.40
C ILE A 159 10.52 14.65 -6.78
N GLU A 160 10.16 13.70 -7.65
CA GLU A 160 10.58 13.67 -9.05
C GLU A 160 9.44 13.15 -9.91
N SER A 161 9.24 13.72 -11.08
CA SER A 161 8.25 13.29 -12.06
C SER A 161 8.76 13.51 -13.46
N GLU A 162 8.45 12.58 -14.35
CA GLU A 162 8.88 12.65 -15.76
C GLU A 162 7.86 11.95 -16.66
N LYS A 163 7.51 12.60 -17.78
CA LYS A 163 6.77 11.95 -18.85
C LYS A 163 7.76 11.22 -19.76
N HIS A 164 7.51 9.95 -20.07
CA HIS A 164 8.40 9.12 -20.87
C HIS A 164 7.59 8.11 -21.71
N VAL A 165 8.21 7.64 -22.80
CA VAL A 165 7.64 6.56 -23.62
C VAL A 165 8.39 5.28 -23.30
N PHE A 166 7.68 4.34 -22.68
CA PHE A 166 8.20 3.05 -22.29
C PHE A 166 7.87 2.01 -23.37
N GLY A 167 8.84 1.69 -24.22
CA GLY A 167 8.59 0.85 -25.39
C GLY A 167 7.62 1.53 -26.35
N SER A 168 6.39 1.04 -26.45
CA SER A 168 5.30 1.63 -27.26
C SER A 168 4.28 2.42 -26.44
N TYR A 169 4.39 2.46 -25.10
CA TYR A 169 3.39 3.01 -24.22
C TYR A 169 3.75 4.41 -23.73
N ASP A 170 2.80 5.36 -23.85
CA ASP A 170 2.91 6.67 -23.20
C ASP A 170 2.80 6.49 -21.67
N GLY A 171 3.68 7.13 -20.91
CA GLY A 171 3.69 6.90 -19.47
C GLY A 171 4.26 8.06 -18.65
N ILE A 172 4.09 7.93 -17.35
CA ILE A 172 4.56 8.89 -16.35
C ILE A 172 5.32 8.14 -15.27
N TYR A 173 6.55 8.56 -15.01
CA TYR A 173 7.34 8.13 -13.87
C TYR A 173 7.18 9.11 -12.72
N LEU A 174 7.00 8.59 -11.51
CA LEU A 174 6.92 9.34 -10.26
C LEU A 174 7.86 8.73 -9.22
N LYS A 175 8.61 9.60 -8.52
CA LYS A 175 9.39 9.25 -7.33
C LYS A 175 8.78 9.96 -6.13
N TYR A 176 8.48 9.20 -5.08
CA TYR A 176 7.86 9.71 -3.86
C TYR A 176 8.90 9.92 -2.77
N ASN A 177 8.66 10.91 -1.92
CA ASN A 177 9.37 11.00 -0.66
C ASN A 177 8.81 9.96 0.30
N THR A 178 9.60 8.95 0.58
CA THR A 178 9.28 7.92 1.60
C THR A 178 10.34 7.94 2.69
N ILE A 179 9.90 7.67 3.91
CA ILE A 179 10.76 7.67 5.10
C ILE A 179 11.02 6.23 5.55
N ASN A 180 10.37 5.28 4.90
CA ASN A 180 10.47 3.86 5.24
C ASN A 180 11.72 3.22 4.63
N GLY A 181 12.16 2.12 5.27
CA GLY A 181 13.33 1.35 4.86
C GLY A 181 13.20 0.64 3.50
N GLU A 182 14.03 -0.37 3.26
CA GLU A 182 14.16 -1.07 1.96
C GLU A 182 12.90 -1.83 1.50
N ASN A 183 11.85 -1.88 2.31
CA ASN A 183 10.57 -2.51 2.00
C ASN A 183 9.51 -1.58 1.41
N SER A 184 9.85 -0.33 1.10
CA SER A 184 8.89 0.65 0.59
C SER A 184 8.90 0.74 -0.94
N PHE A 185 7.70 0.99 -1.50
CA PHE A 185 7.49 1.31 -2.91
C PHE A 185 7.50 2.82 -3.07
N ASP A 186 8.63 3.40 -3.41
CA ASP A 186 8.78 4.85 -3.52
C ASP A 186 8.84 5.33 -4.98
N GLN A 187 8.67 4.43 -5.94
CA GLN A 187 8.59 4.76 -7.36
C GLN A 187 7.31 4.19 -7.95
N ARG A 188 6.76 4.91 -8.93
CA ARG A 188 5.59 4.48 -9.69
C ARG A 188 5.77 4.82 -11.16
N ILE A 189 5.30 3.92 -12.03
CA ILE A 189 5.16 4.20 -13.46
C ILE A 189 3.70 3.92 -13.84
N TYR A 190 3.05 4.91 -14.43
CA TYR A 190 1.78 4.73 -15.12
C TYR A 190 2.05 4.52 -16.59
N LEU A 191 1.42 3.52 -17.19
CA LEU A 191 1.48 3.23 -18.62
C LEU A 191 0.08 3.25 -19.20
N LEU A 192 -0.12 4.01 -20.25
CA LEU A 192 -1.37 4.07 -20.97
C LEU A 192 -1.38 3.00 -22.06
N CYS A 193 -2.31 2.04 -21.95
CA CYS A 193 -2.48 0.90 -22.84
C CYS A 193 -3.88 0.95 -23.48
N PRO A 194 -4.09 1.85 -24.47
CA PRO A 194 -5.43 2.11 -24.97
C PRO A 194 -5.97 0.98 -25.87
N GLU A 195 -5.11 0.20 -26.51
CA GLU A 195 -5.53 -0.97 -27.31
C GLU A 195 -6.17 -2.05 -26.45
N GLU A 196 -5.70 -2.20 -25.21
CA GLU A 196 -6.20 -3.14 -24.22
C GLU A 196 -7.23 -2.50 -23.27
N TYR A 197 -7.62 -1.24 -23.48
CA TYR A 197 -8.51 -0.45 -22.62
C TYR A 197 -8.03 -0.34 -21.18
N ARG A 198 -6.71 -0.23 -20.91
CA ARG A 198 -6.14 -0.30 -19.57
C ARG A 198 -5.14 0.82 -19.29
N VAL A 199 -5.00 1.08 -17.99
CA VAL A 199 -3.84 1.77 -17.41
C VAL A 199 -3.12 0.76 -16.53
N LEU A 200 -1.84 0.54 -16.78
CA LEU A 200 -0.98 -0.26 -15.92
C LEU A 200 -0.29 0.66 -14.92
N THR A 201 -0.25 0.22 -13.67
CA THR A 201 0.52 0.86 -12.61
C THR A 201 1.62 -0.07 -12.13
N LEU A 202 2.86 0.35 -12.26
CA LEU A 202 4.00 -0.36 -11.70
C LEU A 202 4.39 0.31 -10.38
N TYR A 203 4.28 -0.42 -9.27
CA TYR A 203 4.81 -0.04 -7.98
C TYR A 203 6.21 -0.61 -7.86
N ILE A 204 7.21 0.23 -7.66
CA ILE A 204 8.62 -0.15 -7.75
C ILE A 204 9.32 0.16 -6.44
N GLY A 205 10.04 -0.83 -5.92
CA GLY A 205 10.75 -0.75 -4.66
C GLY A 205 11.90 0.26 -4.67
N ASN A 206 12.17 0.86 -3.53
CA ASN A 206 13.15 1.93 -3.36
C ASN A 206 14.62 1.48 -3.53
N THR A 207 14.89 0.17 -3.52
CA THR A 207 16.21 -0.40 -3.78
C THR A 207 16.50 -0.60 -5.28
N ILE A 208 15.49 -0.41 -6.14
CA ILE A 208 15.61 -0.52 -7.59
C ILE A 208 15.96 0.87 -8.14
N SER A 209 17.01 0.97 -8.94
CA SER A 209 17.38 2.26 -9.56
C SER A 209 16.33 2.72 -10.58
N LYS A 210 16.29 4.03 -10.86
CA LYS A 210 15.42 4.58 -11.91
C LYS A 210 15.71 3.94 -13.27
N GLU A 211 16.99 3.71 -13.58
CA GLU A 211 17.44 3.10 -14.84
C GLU A 211 16.95 1.66 -14.98
N GLU A 212 16.99 0.87 -13.88
CA GLU A 212 16.45 -0.48 -13.85
C GLU A 212 14.91 -0.49 -13.99
N ALA A 213 14.24 0.44 -13.32
CA ALA A 213 12.80 0.64 -13.42
C ALA A 213 12.36 0.98 -14.86
N TYR A 214 13.08 1.89 -15.51
CA TYR A 214 12.83 2.26 -16.91
C TYR A 214 13.07 1.07 -17.85
N LYS A 215 14.20 0.41 -17.70
CA LYS A 215 14.54 -0.75 -18.52
C LYS A 215 13.53 -1.88 -18.37
N PHE A 216 13.00 -2.10 -17.16
CA PHE A 216 11.94 -3.07 -16.95
C PHE A 216 10.66 -2.66 -17.69
N ALA A 217 10.22 -1.42 -17.51
CA ALA A 217 9.00 -0.90 -18.14
C ALA A 217 9.08 -0.82 -19.66
N GLU A 218 10.24 -0.46 -20.23
CA GLU A 218 10.49 -0.41 -21.68
C GLU A 218 10.47 -1.80 -22.35
N ASN A 219 10.70 -2.87 -21.57
CA ASN A 219 10.73 -4.25 -22.05
C ASN A 219 9.48 -5.05 -21.67
N LEU A 220 8.41 -4.38 -21.20
CA LEU A 220 7.13 -5.03 -20.95
C LEU A 220 6.53 -5.56 -22.26
N VAL A 221 5.92 -6.72 -22.15
CA VAL A 221 5.14 -7.36 -23.21
C VAL A 221 3.76 -7.65 -22.64
N ILE A 222 2.75 -7.03 -23.24
CA ILE A 222 1.35 -7.26 -22.91
C ILE A 222 0.79 -8.17 -24.00
N THR A 223 0.12 -9.24 -23.60
CA THR A 223 -0.47 -10.22 -24.52
C THR A 223 -1.92 -10.44 -24.10
N GLU A 224 -2.85 -10.32 -25.05
CA GLU A 224 -4.23 -10.70 -24.84
C GLU A 224 -4.37 -12.22 -24.71
N GLU A 225 -5.19 -12.67 -23.77
CA GLU A 225 -5.52 -14.06 -23.56
C GLU A 225 -6.88 -14.39 -24.15
N ASP A 226 -7.15 -15.68 -24.38
CA ASP A 226 -8.45 -16.13 -24.91
C ASP A 226 -9.62 -15.89 -23.94
N LYS A 227 -9.33 -15.69 -22.65
CA LYS A 227 -10.34 -15.49 -21.60
C LYS A 227 -10.90 -14.07 -21.66
N MET A 228 -12.23 -13.95 -21.67
CA MET A 228 -12.94 -12.68 -21.60
C MET A 228 -13.30 -12.33 -20.15
N ILE A 229 -13.20 -11.04 -19.82
CA ILE A 229 -13.59 -10.47 -18.53
C ILE A 229 -14.65 -9.40 -18.77
N LYS A 230 -15.68 -9.38 -17.93
CA LYS A 230 -16.69 -8.32 -17.96
C LYS A 230 -16.10 -7.02 -17.45
N THR A 231 -16.24 -5.96 -18.22
CA THR A 231 -15.76 -4.64 -17.84
C THR A 231 -16.43 -4.10 -16.58
N ALA A 232 -17.68 -4.52 -16.32
CA ALA A 232 -18.42 -4.18 -15.09
C ALA A 232 -17.83 -4.78 -13.80
N ASP A 233 -17.01 -5.84 -13.92
CA ASP A 233 -16.37 -6.51 -12.77
C ASP A 233 -14.94 -5.97 -12.50
N MET A 234 -14.49 -5.00 -13.29
CA MET A 234 -13.14 -4.44 -13.19
C MET A 234 -13.13 -3.11 -12.41
N ILE A 235 -12.06 -2.90 -11.66
CA ILE A 235 -11.74 -1.58 -11.10
C ILE A 235 -11.39 -0.63 -12.25
N THR A 236 -11.97 0.56 -12.24
CA THR A 236 -11.76 1.56 -13.27
C THR A 236 -10.75 2.63 -12.84
N TRP A 237 -10.19 3.36 -13.82
CA TRP A 237 -9.35 4.51 -13.51
C TRP A 237 -10.13 5.59 -12.75
N SER A 238 -11.44 5.74 -13.00
CA SER A 238 -12.28 6.66 -12.24
C SER A 238 -12.43 6.26 -10.76
N ASP A 239 -12.43 4.96 -10.43
CA ASP A 239 -12.46 4.48 -9.04
C ASP A 239 -11.16 4.82 -8.30
N ILE A 240 -10.02 4.89 -9.00
CA ILE A 240 -8.74 5.33 -8.43
C ILE A 240 -8.73 6.84 -8.19
N ILE A 241 -9.28 7.64 -9.13
CA ILE A 241 -9.35 9.11 -9.01
C ILE A 241 -10.30 9.52 -7.88
N GLU A 242 -11.44 8.88 -7.79
CA GLU A 242 -12.50 9.15 -6.82
C GLU A 242 -12.77 7.87 -5.98
N PRO A 243 -11.83 7.48 -5.11
CA PRO A 243 -12.01 6.25 -4.35
C PRO A 243 -13.27 6.33 -3.49
N THR A 244 -14.06 5.26 -3.54
CA THR A 244 -15.22 5.14 -2.65
C THR A 244 -14.73 5.11 -1.21
N VAL A 245 -15.07 6.12 -0.45
CA VAL A 245 -14.79 6.14 0.99
C VAL A 245 -15.80 5.20 1.64
N TYR A 246 -15.38 3.99 1.96
CA TYR A 246 -16.17 3.12 2.82
C TYR A 246 -16.15 3.71 4.24
N ALA A 247 -17.32 4.12 4.72
CA ALA A 247 -17.48 4.64 6.07
C ALA A 247 -17.62 3.48 7.09
N ASP A 248 -16.60 2.62 7.18
CA ASP A 248 -16.65 1.41 7.98
C ASP A 248 -15.97 1.53 9.34
N LYS A 249 -15.78 2.75 9.85
CA LYS A 249 -15.49 2.93 11.26
C LYS A 249 -16.79 2.81 12.05
N ILE A 250 -17.01 1.62 12.61
CA ILE A 250 -18.03 1.47 13.62
C ILE A 250 -17.48 2.13 14.90
N ASP A 251 -18.04 3.29 15.25
CA ASP A 251 -17.83 3.87 16.57
C ASP A 251 -18.54 2.99 17.59
N VAL A 252 -17.77 2.27 18.39
CA VAL A 252 -18.32 1.39 19.42
C VAL A 252 -18.84 2.24 20.56
N THR A 253 -20.15 2.33 20.64
CA THR A 253 -20.83 2.89 21.80
C THR A 253 -20.97 1.86 22.92
N ASN A 254 -20.99 2.33 24.15
CA ASN A 254 -21.12 1.65 25.43
C ASN A 254 -21.58 0.17 25.39
N GLY A 255 -20.66 -0.75 25.66
CA GLY A 255 -20.96 -2.17 25.85
C GLY A 255 -21.21 -2.99 24.59
N GLN A 256 -21.03 -2.43 23.41
CA GLN A 256 -21.22 -3.16 22.15
C GLN A 256 -20.05 -4.10 21.79
N LEU A 257 -18.84 -3.80 22.29
CA LEU A 257 -17.68 -4.67 22.09
C LEU A 257 -17.47 -5.56 23.31
N PRO A 258 -17.78 -6.88 23.24
CA PRO A 258 -17.48 -7.80 24.33
C PRO A 258 -15.97 -7.94 24.51
N VAL A 259 -15.44 -7.56 25.67
CA VAL A 259 -14.03 -7.79 26.01
C VAL A 259 -13.95 -9.03 26.88
N ARG A 260 -13.38 -10.09 26.30
CA ARG A 260 -13.21 -11.40 26.93
C ARG A 260 -11.97 -11.44 27.79
N GLN A 261 -12.00 -12.32 28.81
CA GLN A 261 -10.87 -12.54 29.69
C GLN A 261 -10.08 -13.79 29.29
N ILE A 262 -8.81 -13.83 29.66
CA ILE A 262 -7.99 -15.05 29.53
C ILE A 262 -8.66 -16.17 30.34
N GLY A 263 -8.81 -17.37 29.73
CA GLY A 263 -9.53 -18.53 30.30
C GLY A 263 -11.04 -18.53 30.03
N GLU A 264 -11.59 -17.49 29.40
CA GLU A 264 -13.00 -17.46 28.98
C GLU A 264 -13.16 -18.08 27.59
N ALA A 265 -14.02 -19.10 27.49
CA ALA A 265 -14.39 -19.69 26.21
C ALA A 265 -15.58 -18.94 25.60
N PHE A 266 -15.54 -18.69 24.30
CA PHE A 266 -16.60 -18.02 23.57
C PHE A 266 -16.77 -18.61 22.17
N ASN A 267 -17.97 -18.47 21.59
CA ASN A 267 -18.23 -18.93 20.23
C ASN A 267 -17.53 -18.05 19.21
N LEU A 268 -17.08 -18.67 18.14
CA LEU A 268 -16.36 -18.04 17.06
C LEU A 268 -16.91 -18.51 15.71
N ASP A 269 -17.11 -17.61 14.78
CA ASP A 269 -17.36 -17.95 13.39
C ASP A 269 -16.06 -18.42 12.75
N SER A 270 -16.03 -19.66 12.26
CA SER A 270 -14.84 -20.29 11.74
C SER A 270 -15.06 -20.80 10.31
N TYR A 271 -14.03 -20.70 9.49
CA TYR A 271 -13.97 -21.29 8.17
C TYR A 271 -13.39 -22.72 8.30
N ALA A 272 -14.10 -23.71 7.74
CA ALA A 272 -13.66 -25.10 7.74
C ALA A 272 -14.20 -25.82 6.51
N GLU A 273 -13.83 -27.08 6.34
CA GLU A 273 -14.50 -28.02 5.42
C GLU A 273 -15.37 -29.00 6.20
N ASP A 274 -16.54 -29.30 5.63
CA ASP A 274 -17.41 -30.37 6.09
C ASP A 274 -16.86 -31.77 5.69
N ASN A 275 -17.56 -32.83 6.11
CA ASN A 275 -17.19 -34.21 5.77
C ASN A 275 -17.30 -34.56 4.26
N ASN A 276 -17.88 -33.67 3.45
CA ASN A 276 -18.01 -33.82 2.01
C ASN A 276 -16.95 -32.99 1.24
N GLY A 277 -16.08 -32.26 1.94
CA GLY A 277 -15.08 -31.38 1.37
C GLY A 277 -15.64 -30.02 0.90
N ASN A 278 -16.81 -29.61 1.39
CA ASN A 278 -17.35 -28.28 1.08
C ASN A 278 -16.83 -27.26 2.09
N ASN A 279 -16.43 -26.09 1.58
CA ASN A 279 -16.10 -24.94 2.44
C ASN A 279 -17.36 -24.45 3.14
N ILE A 280 -17.31 -24.33 4.46
CA ILE A 280 -18.39 -23.85 5.31
C ILE A 280 -17.91 -22.74 6.24
N ILE A 281 -18.84 -21.91 6.68
CA ILE A 281 -18.68 -21.03 7.83
C ILE A 281 -19.56 -21.59 8.94
N THR A 282 -18.99 -21.81 10.12
CA THR A 282 -19.71 -22.42 11.25
C THR A 282 -19.52 -21.61 12.54
N ASP A 283 -20.60 -21.44 13.30
CA ASP A 283 -20.62 -20.88 14.65
C ASP A 283 -20.45 -21.96 15.75
N LYS A 284 -20.12 -23.19 15.35
CA LYS A 284 -19.99 -24.35 16.22
C LYS A 284 -18.55 -24.60 16.68
N VAL A 285 -17.76 -23.57 16.77
CA VAL A 285 -16.42 -23.61 17.34
C VAL A 285 -16.37 -22.67 18.53
N THR A 286 -15.80 -23.12 19.64
CA THR A 286 -15.42 -22.23 20.73
C THR A 286 -13.92 -22.00 20.75
N ALA A 287 -13.50 -20.79 21.06
CA ALA A 287 -12.10 -20.43 21.30
C ALA A 287 -11.90 -20.00 22.74
N CYS A 288 -10.75 -20.32 23.30
CA CYS A 288 -10.31 -19.87 24.62
C CYS A 288 -8.83 -19.48 24.54
N VAL A 289 -8.50 -18.27 24.93
CA VAL A 289 -7.09 -17.88 25.14
C VAL A 289 -6.69 -18.38 26.53
N ASP A 290 -5.95 -19.47 26.58
CA ASP A 290 -5.58 -20.12 27.86
C ASP A 290 -4.46 -19.38 28.56
N LYS A 291 -3.52 -18.81 27.79
CA LYS A 291 -2.29 -18.22 28.34
C LYS A 291 -1.72 -17.12 27.44
N VAL A 292 -1.20 -16.09 28.09
CA VAL A 292 -0.40 -15.03 27.46
C VAL A 292 0.97 -14.98 28.11
N GLN A 293 2.03 -14.97 27.32
CA GLN A 293 3.42 -14.85 27.78
C GLN A 293 4.12 -13.76 26.98
N ILE A 294 4.97 -13.01 27.68
CA ILE A 294 5.79 -11.95 27.09
C ILE A 294 7.25 -12.32 27.33
N ALA A 295 8.07 -12.24 26.29
CA ALA A 295 9.50 -12.57 26.35
C ALA A 295 10.35 -11.58 25.56
N ASP A 296 11.64 -11.51 25.90
CA ASP A 296 12.63 -10.69 25.21
C ASP A 296 13.35 -11.44 24.08
N ASN A 297 12.94 -12.68 23.81
CA ASN A 297 13.61 -13.58 22.86
C ASN A 297 12.59 -14.54 22.23
N LEU A 298 13.04 -15.37 21.30
CA LEU A 298 12.20 -16.32 20.57
C LEU A 298 12.14 -17.74 21.17
N GLN A 299 12.65 -17.96 22.39
CA GLN A 299 12.78 -19.32 22.97
C GLN A 299 11.46 -20.02 23.27
N LEU A 300 10.31 -19.30 23.29
CA LEU A 300 8.98 -19.89 23.44
C LEU A 300 8.48 -20.55 22.16
N LEU A 301 9.11 -20.27 21.02
CA LEU A 301 8.70 -20.73 19.71
C LEU A 301 9.36 -22.08 19.35
N ASP A 302 8.67 -22.86 18.54
CA ASP A 302 9.23 -23.99 17.85
C ASP A 302 10.22 -23.49 16.78
N SER A 303 11.49 -23.86 16.90
CA SER A 303 12.59 -23.34 16.06
C SER A 303 12.37 -23.55 14.57
N ASP A 304 11.68 -24.67 14.21
CA ASP A 304 11.47 -25.05 12.82
C ASP A 304 10.34 -24.24 12.16
N LYS A 305 9.52 -23.58 12.98
CA LYS A 305 8.35 -22.77 12.56
C LYS A 305 8.57 -21.28 12.68
N ILE A 306 9.73 -20.83 13.16
CA ILE A 306 10.04 -19.40 13.24
C ILE A 306 10.10 -18.79 11.83
N PRO A 307 9.31 -17.74 11.54
CA PRO A 307 9.36 -17.04 10.27
C PRO A 307 10.77 -16.60 9.93
N LYS A 308 11.16 -16.72 8.65
CA LYS A 308 12.54 -16.38 8.22
C LYS A 308 12.92 -14.95 8.59
N ALA A 309 12.03 -13.98 8.40
CA ALA A 309 12.25 -12.59 8.75
C ALA A 309 12.54 -12.38 10.25
N TRP A 310 11.96 -13.20 11.14
CA TRP A 310 12.19 -13.07 12.58
C TRP A 310 13.58 -13.51 13.03
N LYS A 311 14.30 -14.28 12.20
CA LYS A 311 15.68 -14.68 12.49
C LYS A 311 16.64 -13.49 12.47
N THR A 312 16.29 -12.41 11.77
CA THR A 312 17.05 -11.15 11.76
C THR A 312 16.60 -10.18 12.85
N ALA A 313 15.49 -10.48 13.53
CA ALA A 313 14.96 -9.66 14.62
C ALA A 313 15.63 -9.92 15.99
N VAL A 314 16.64 -10.79 16.07
CA VAL A 314 17.39 -11.09 17.29
C VAL A 314 18.86 -10.76 17.13
N ASP A 315 19.48 -10.34 18.24
CA ASP A 315 20.91 -10.09 18.32
C ASP A 315 21.72 -11.40 18.47
N ALA A 316 23.03 -11.29 18.56
CA ALA A 316 23.94 -12.43 18.74
C ALA A 316 23.71 -13.23 20.05
N ASN A 317 23.02 -12.65 21.03
CA ASN A 317 22.64 -13.30 22.30
C ASN A 317 21.22 -13.91 22.24
N GLY A 318 20.52 -13.77 21.10
CA GLY A 318 19.15 -14.23 20.91
C GLY A 318 18.08 -13.32 21.52
N LYS A 319 18.44 -12.10 21.97
CA LYS A 319 17.50 -11.09 22.43
C LYS A 319 16.91 -10.35 21.23
N LEU A 320 15.61 -9.98 21.29
CA LEU A 320 14.99 -9.14 20.28
C LEU A 320 15.72 -7.78 20.20
N VAL A 321 16.05 -7.38 18.97
CA VAL A 321 16.67 -6.08 18.71
C VAL A 321 15.67 -4.96 18.93
N GLN A 322 16.17 -3.74 19.20
CA GLN A 322 15.30 -2.57 19.30
C GLN A 322 14.74 -2.20 17.94
N ASN A 323 13.53 -1.66 17.94
CA ASN A 323 12.86 -1.09 16.80
C ASN A 323 13.13 0.42 16.77
N HIS A 324 13.63 0.93 15.66
CA HIS A 324 13.76 2.35 15.44
C HIS A 324 12.43 2.95 15.00
N LEU A 325 11.95 3.95 15.73
CA LEU A 325 10.71 4.66 15.45
C LEU A 325 11.01 6.11 15.07
N SER A 326 10.45 6.56 13.96
CA SER A 326 10.47 7.97 13.56
C SER A 326 9.06 8.55 13.70
N TYR A 327 8.89 9.49 14.60
CA TYR A 327 7.63 10.19 14.85
C TYR A 327 7.47 11.34 13.87
N MET A 328 6.34 11.39 13.21
CA MET A 328 6.11 12.17 12.01
C MET A 328 5.02 13.22 12.21
N LYS A 329 5.25 14.41 11.68
CA LYS A 329 4.21 15.41 11.44
C LYS A 329 3.80 15.38 9.98
N LYS A 330 2.50 15.22 9.70
CA LYS A 330 1.97 15.19 8.34
C LYS A 330 2.10 16.53 7.65
N GLY A 331 2.62 16.51 6.44
CA GLY A 331 2.45 17.56 5.45
C GLY A 331 1.11 17.41 4.71
N ASP A 332 0.83 18.34 3.78
CA ASP A 332 -0.31 18.21 2.87
C ASP A 332 0.04 17.36 1.64
N GLY A 333 1.31 16.99 1.50
CA GLY A 333 1.85 16.23 0.38
C GLY A 333 1.85 16.98 -0.95
N VAL A 334 1.42 18.22 -0.96
CA VAL A 334 1.37 19.11 -2.14
C VAL A 334 2.36 20.26 -1.99
N ASN A 335 2.32 20.98 -0.89
CA ASN A 335 3.24 22.10 -0.61
C ASN A 335 4.31 21.73 0.41
N ASN A 336 3.97 20.83 1.34
CA ASN A 336 4.83 20.38 2.43
C ASN A 336 4.86 18.87 2.50
N LEU A 337 6.06 18.32 2.67
CA LEU A 337 6.28 16.90 2.95
C LEU A 337 6.08 16.62 4.44
N ASP A 338 5.89 15.34 4.76
CA ASP A 338 5.95 14.85 6.12
C ASP A 338 7.35 15.11 6.69
N SER A 339 7.43 15.40 7.98
CA SER A 339 8.68 15.73 8.66
C SER A 339 8.85 14.90 9.93
N VAL A 340 10.07 14.44 10.18
CA VAL A 340 10.45 13.79 11.44
C VAL A 340 10.50 14.85 12.52
N VAL A 341 9.75 14.68 13.59
CA VAL A 341 9.78 15.55 14.79
C VAL A 341 10.60 14.94 15.91
N ARG A 342 10.68 13.60 15.97
CA ARG A 342 11.42 12.87 16.99
C ARG A 342 11.76 11.45 16.51
N GLU A 343 12.88 10.90 16.99
CA GLU A 343 13.28 9.50 16.78
C GLU A 343 13.47 8.82 18.14
N GLU A 344 13.21 7.52 18.19
CA GLU A 344 13.33 6.73 19.41
C GLU A 344 13.66 5.26 19.08
N ASN A 345 14.56 4.67 19.86
CA ASN A 345 14.77 3.22 19.85
C ASN A 345 13.89 2.57 20.92
N MET A 346 12.97 1.70 20.47
CA MET A 346 11.97 1.04 21.31
C MET A 346 12.30 -0.44 21.49
N ASP A 347 12.28 -0.91 22.73
CA ASP A 347 12.40 -2.35 23.01
C ASP A 347 11.21 -3.10 22.40
N GLN A 348 11.50 -4.25 21.79
CA GLN A 348 10.52 -5.18 21.26
C GLN A 348 10.33 -6.36 22.21
N LYS A 349 9.14 -6.92 22.20
CA LYS A 349 8.75 -8.10 22.98
C LYS A 349 8.07 -9.12 22.07
N LEU A 350 8.31 -10.38 22.36
CA LEU A 350 7.51 -11.48 21.85
C LEU A 350 6.22 -11.57 22.69
N LEU A 351 5.09 -11.40 22.06
CA LEU A 351 3.77 -11.73 22.62
C LEU A 351 3.42 -13.13 22.14
N PHE A 352 3.37 -14.09 23.06
CA PHE A 352 3.10 -15.50 22.77
C PHE A 352 1.81 -15.93 23.47
N LEU A 353 0.90 -16.50 22.69
CA LEU A 353 -0.42 -16.91 23.13
C LEU A 353 -0.66 -18.38 22.88
N THR A 354 -1.30 -19.03 23.84
CA THR A 354 -1.84 -20.38 23.69
C THR A 354 -3.36 -20.28 23.60
N VAL A 355 -3.95 -20.83 22.55
CA VAL A 355 -5.39 -20.76 22.28
C VAL A 355 -5.92 -22.18 22.06
N THR A 356 -6.98 -22.54 22.73
CA THR A 356 -7.68 -23.82 22.54
C THR A 356 -8.94 -23.60 21.71
N TYR A 357 -9.05 -24.31 20.60
CA TYR A 357 -10.27 -24.42 19.78
C TYR A 357 -10.99 -25.72 20.08
N THR A 358 -12.29 -25.67 20.26
CA THR A 358 -13.12 -26.86 20.52
C THR A 358 -14.26 -26.92 19.52
N ASN A 359 -14.39 -28.04 18.83
CA ASN A 359 -15.52 -28.33 17.96
C ASN A 359 -16.74 -28.73 18.81
N ILE A 360 -17.76 -27.90 18.84
CA ILE A 360 -19.02 -28.17 19.55
C ILE A 360 -20.15 -28.62 18.60
N SER A 361 -19.83 -28.89 17.33
CA SER A 361 -20.76 -29.47 16.36
C SER A 361 -20.89 -30.99 16.52
N GLU A 362 -21.84 -31.58 15.81
CA GLU A 362 -22.01 -33.02 15.70
C GLU A 362 -21.16 -33.64 14.58
N GLU A 363 -20.49 -32.84 13.76
CA GLU A 363 -19.68 -33.27 12.61
C GLU A 363 -18.21 -32.96 12.81
N GLU A 364 -17.33 -33.68 12.15
CA GLU A 364 -15.90 -33.42 12.09
C GLU A 364 -15.68 -32.17 11.20
N LEU A 365 -14.84 -31.26 11.67
CA LEU A 365 -14.41 -30.08 10.92
C LEU A 365 -12.99 -30.32 10.40
N ASN A 366 -12.81 -30.23 9.10
CA ASN A 366 -11.52 -30.39 8.45
C ASN A 366 -10.96 -29.04 8.01
N HIS A 367 -9.63 -28.94 7.93
CA HIS A 367 -8.92 -27.76 7.48
C HIS A 367 -9.48 -26.45 8.06
N MET A 368 -9.72 -26.48 9.39
CA MET A 368 -10.27 -25.29 10.07
C MET A 368 -9.23 -24.17 10.11
N LEU A 369 -9.56 -23.05 9.47
CA LEU A 369 -8.74 -21.85 9.51
C LEU A 369 -8.72 -21.28 10.94
N TYR A 370 -7.53 -21.02 11.47
CA TYR A 370 -7.38 -20.23 12.67
C TYR A 370 -6.54 -18.98 12.38
N LEU A 371 -6.98 -17.85 12.89
CA LEU A 371 -6.39 -16.57 12.64
C LEU A 371 -6.36 -15.74 13.93
N GLY A 372 -5.37 -14.89 14.04
CA GLY A 372 -5.29 -13.91 15.11
C GLY A 372 -4.81 -12.58 14.57
N THR A 373 -5.51 -11.51 14.90
CA THR A 373 -5.12 -10.15 14.57
C THR A 373 -5.06 -9.33 15.85
N LEU A 374 -3.96 -8.62 16.06
CA LEU A 374 -3.85 -7.68 17.18
C LEU A 374 -4.47 -6.35 16.78
N ILE A 375 -5.35 -5.85 17.63
CA ILE A 375 -5.88 -4.49 17.55
C ILE A 375 -5.48 -3.72 18.81
N ALA A 376 -5.03 -2.49 18.65
CA ALA A 376 -4.78 -1.60 19.77
C ALA A 376 -6.05 -0.79 20.08
N LEU A 377 -6.54 -0.85 21.33
CA LEU A 377 -7.72 -0.14 21.74
C LEU A 377 -7.43 0.75 22.96
N SER A 378 -8.01 1.94 22.97
CA SER A 378 -8.08 2.83 24.13
C SER A 378 -9.47 2.71 24.77
N LYS A 379 -9.51 2.40 26.07
CA LYS A 379 -10.72 2.43 26.84
C LYS A 379 -10.99 3.86 27.35
N GLN A 380 -12.14 4.40 26.99
CA GLN A 380 -12.57 5.74 27.39
C GLN A 380 -13.17 5.74 28.80
N GLU A 381 -13.30 6.92 29.42
CA GLU A 381 -13.87 7.09 30.77
C GLU A 381 -15.32 6.60 30.87
N ASP A 382 -16.09 6.70 29.80
CA ASP A 382 -17.47 6.24 29.71
C ASP A 382 -17.60 4.72 29.49
N GLY A 383 -16.48 4.01 29.39
CA GLY A 383 -16.38 2.57 29.17
C GLY A 383 -16.44 2.15 27.70
N THR A 384 -16.49 3.09 26.76
CA THR A 384 -16.37 2.79 25.33
C THR A 384 -14.93 2.45 24.94
N TYR A 385 -14.76 1.79 23.79
CA TYR A 385 -13.46 1.49 23.22
C TYR A 385 -13.34 2.20 21.88
N THR A 386 -12.19 2.82 21.65
CA THR A 386 -11.79 3.39 20.36
C THR A 386 -10.51 2.74 19.88
N VAL A 387 -10.33 2.65 18.56
CA VAL A 387 -9.05 2.17 18.03
C VAL A 387 -7.96 3.16 18.43
N TYR A 388 -6.93 2.65 19.09
CA TYR A 388 -5.76 3.45 19.42
C TYR A 388 -4.91 3.63 18.17
N MET A 389 -4.78 4.86 17.74
CA MET A 389 -3.88 5.24 16.64
C MET A 389 -2.83 6.21 17.19
N PRO A 390 -1.53 5.88 17.10
CA PRO A 390 -0.47 6.79 17.51
C PRO A 390 -0.63 8.16 16.81
N GLY A 391 -0.39 9.23 17.54
CA GLY A 391 -0.55 10.60 17.04
C GLY A 391 -1.95 11.20 17.21
N THR A 392 -2.91 10.45 17.78
CA THR A 392 -4.28 10.94 17.97
C THR A 392 -4.62 11.29 19.41
N GLU A 393 -3.72 11.00 20.37
CA GLU A 393 -3.96 11.34 21.79
C GLU A 393 -3.67 12.82 22.07
N ALA A 394 -4.41 13.36 23.01
CA ALA A 394 -4.25 14.76 23.39
C ALA A 394 -2.85 15.01 24.00
N GLY A 395 -2.13 15.97 23.43
CA GLY A 395 -0.78 16.35 23.87
C GLY A 395 0.37 15.70 23.10
N GLU A 396 0.07 14.81 22.15
CA GLU A 396 1.09 14.32 21.23
C GLU A 396 1.47 15.39 20.19
N ASP A 397 2.77 15.49 19.91
CA ASP A 397 3.36 16.49 19.00
C ASP A 397 3.56 15.94 17.57
N TYR A 398 3.12 14.70 17.31
CA TYR A 398 3.21 13.98 16.04
C TYR A 398 1.84 13.49 15.58
N ASP A 399 1.72 13.05 14.33
CA ASP A 399 0.48 12.57 13.74
C ASP A 399 0.50 11.05 13.47
N TYR A 400 1.69 10.46 13.34
CA TYR A 400 1.92 9.02 13.19
C TYR A 400 3.39 8.70 13.43
N TYR A 401 3.76 7.42 13.49
CA TYR A 401 5.15 7.01 13.46
C TYR A 401 5.41 5.94 12.38
N THR A 402 6.65 5.90 11.89
CA THR A 402 7.16 4.82 11.06
C THR A 402 8.04 3.89 11.88
N SER A 403 8.24 2.66 11.39
CA SER A 403 8.94 1.60 12.10
C SER A 403 9.86 0.86 11.14
N ASP A 404 11.11 0.65 11.52
CA ASP A 404 12.09 -0.11 10.74
C ASP A 404 12.03 -1.62 11.03
N SER A 405 11.17 -2.06 11.97
CA SER A 405 11.06 -3.47 12.29
C SER A 405 10.34 -4.25 11.20
N VAL A 406 11.05 -5.16 10.56
CA VAL A 406 10.50 -6.13 9.58
C VAL A 406 9.66 -7.24 10.24
N ALA A 407 9.75 -7.38 11.55
CA ALA A 407 9.09 -8.44 12.32
C ALA A 407 7.80 -7.95 13.00
N LYS A 408 7.60 -6.63 13.15
CA LYS A 408 6.41 -6.08 13.77
C LYS A 408 5.25 -6.12 12.77
N THR A 409 4.21 -6.86 13.11
CA THR A 409 2.95 -6.92 12.35
C THR A 409 1.77 -7.06 13.29
N ALA A 410 0.57 -6.62 12.86
CA ALA A 410 -0.67 -6.87 13.56
C ALA A 410 -1.24 -8.25 13.23
N GLU A 411 -0.96 -8.75 12.04
CA GLU A 411 -1.39 -10.08 11.60
C GLU A 411 -0.49 -11.18 12.17
N MET A 412 -1.07 -12.34 12.41
CA MET A 412 -0.35 -13.52 12.88
C MET A 412 0.58 -14.03 11.78
N THR A 413 1.88 -14.13 12.09
CA THR A 413 2.88 -14.73 11.18
C THR A 413 3.49 -16.03 11.71
N TYR A 414 3.41 -16.28 13.03
CA TYR A 414 3.81 -17.53 13.63
C TYR A 414 2.59 -18.37 14.00
N CYS A 415 2.56 -19.61 13.53
CA CYS A 415 1.53 -20.61 13.83
C CYS A 415 2.16 -21.95 14.17
N SER A 416 1.74 -22.55 15.32
CA SER A 416 2.33 -23.81 15.81
C SER A 416 1.72 -25.06 15.20
N VAL A 417 0.45 -25.02 14.81
CA VAL A 417 -0.23 -26.07 14.06
C VAL A 417 -0.26 -25.63 12.61
N GLN A 418 0.18 -26.49 11.71
CA GLN A 418 0.32 -26.17 10.30
C GLN A 418 -0.27 -27.30 9.47
N ASP A 419 -1.04 -26.95 8.47
CA ASP A 419 -1.56 -27.86 7.48
C ASP A 419 -1.33 -27.25 6.09
N ASP A 420 -0.69 -28.00 5.20
CA ASP A 420 -0.44 -27.61 3.81
C ASP A 420 -1.72 -27.78 2.97
N TYR A 421 -2.68 -26.92 3.22
CA TYR A 421 -3.98 -26.94 2.55
C TYR A 421 -4.01 -26.13 1.24
N GLY A 422 -2.87 -25.56 0.83
CA GLY A 422 -2.70 -24.82 -0.44
C GLY A 422 -3.19 -23.37 -0.44
N LYS A 423 -3.74 -22.86 0.67
CA LYS A 423 -4.17 -21.47 0.84
C LYS A 423 -3.39 -20.72 1.92
N GLY A 424 -2.60 -21.43 2.70
CA GLY A 424 -1.85 -20.93 3.83
C GLY A 424 -1.43 -22.08 4.73
N MET A 425 -0.74 -21.74 5.83
CA MET A 425 -0.23 -22.78 6.77
C MET A 425 -1.03 -22.84 8.07
N ASN A 426 -1.91 -21.89 8.33
CA ASN A 426 -2.62 -21.71 9.60
C ASN A 426 -3.98 -22.43 9.61
N TYR A 427 -3.95 -23.69 9.22
CA TYR A 427 -5.12 -24.58 9.27
C TYR A 427 -4.90 -25.69 10.32
N ILE A 428 -5.96 -26.01 11.06
CA ILE A 428 -6.02 -27.21 11.90
C ILE A 428 -6.52 -28.34 11.00
N PRO A 429 -5.76 -29.45 10.84
CA PRO A 429 -6.09 -30.49 9.87
C PRO A 429 -7.48 -31.11 10.08
N SER A 430 -7.84 -31.38 11.33
CA SER A 430 -9.14 -31.95 11.68
C SER A 430 -9.45 -31.74 13.16
N ILE A 431 -10.73 -31.51 13.50
CA ILE A 431 -11.24 -31.48 14.88
C ILE A 431 -12.55 -32.28 14.92
N LYS A 432 -12.57 -33.41 15.63
CA LYS A 432 -13.76 -34.25 15.78
C LYS A 432 -14.79 -33.59 16.72
N PRO A 433 -16.06 -34.05 16.67
CA PRO A 433 -17.08 -33.60 17.62
C PRO A 433 -16.63 -33.73 19.06
N GLY A 434 -16.68 -32.61 19.81
CA GLY A 434 -16.26 -32.52 21.21
C GLY A 434 -14.74 -32.52 21.44
N GLU A 435 -13.93 -32.61 20.39
CA GLU A 435 -12.48 -32.54 20.50
C GLU A 435 -11.99 -31.09 20.62
N SER A 436 -10.86 -30.93 21.28
CA SER A 436 -10.18 -29.66 21.43
C SER A 436 -8.75 -29.76 20.87
N VAL A 437 -8.34 -28.74 20.13
CA VAL A 437 -6.97 -28.58 19.61
C VAL A 437 -6.37 -27.29 20.15
N GLN A 438 -5.18 -27.39 20.70
CA GLN A 438 -4.43 -26.24 21.21
C GLN A 438 -3.43 -25.77 20.15
N VAL A 439 -3.45 -24.48 19.88
CA VAL A 439 -2.49 -23.81 18.98
C VAL A 439 -1.74 -22.72 19.72
N ASN A 440 -0.52 -22.44 19.27
CA ASN A 440 0.22 -21.28 19.73
C ASN A 440 0.34 -20.27 18.58
N MET A 441 0.13 -19.02 18.92
CA MET A 441 0.28 -17.86 18.05
C MET A 441 1.30 -16.90 18.65
N ALA A 442 2.00 -16.14 17.83
CA ALA A 442 2.92 -15.14 18.36
C ALA A 442 3.08 -13.93 17.44
N TRP A 443 3.43 -12.81 18.07
CA TRP A 443 3.74 -11.52 17.44
C TRP A 443 4.97 -10.91 18.07
N ILE A 444 5.70 -10.10 17.30
CA ILE A 444 6.71 -9.19 17.83
C ILE A 444 6.08 -7.80 17.86
N VAL A 445 6.04 -7.18 19.04
CA VAL A 445 5.37 -5.91 19.30
C VAL A 445 6.31 -4.94 20.02
N ASN A 446 6.08 -3.64 19.91
CA ASN A 446 6.79 -2.67 20.74
C ASN A 446 6.33 -2.80 22.20
N GLU A 447 7.25 -2.71 23.14
CA GLU A 447 6.95 -2.84 24.58
C GLU A 447 5.88 -1.84 25.04
N LYS A 448 5.94 -0.59 24.57
CA LYS A 448 4.99 0.46 24.95
C LYS A 448 3.55 0.20 24.51
N ASP A 449 3.36 -0.57 23.42
CA ASP A 449 2.04 -0.81 22.83
C ASP A 449 1.29 -1.93 23.55
N ILE A 450 1.99 -2.80 24.32
CA ILE A 450 1.43 -4.03 24.92
C ILE A 450 0.17 -3.74 25.76
N LYS A 451 0.18 -2.68 26.55
CA LYS A 451 -0.93 -2.34 27.45
C LYS A 451 -2.27 -2.11 26.74
N ASN A 452 -2.23 -1.79 25.46
CA ASN A 452 -3.41 -1.47 24.65
C ASN A 452 -3.81 -2.61 23.70
N LEU A 453 -3.14 -3.80 23.77
CA LEU A 453 -3.36 -4.86 22.81
C LEU A 453 -4.54 -5.75 23.17
N TYR A 454 -5.37 -6.00 22.18
CA TYR A 454 -6.48 -6.94 22.17
C TYR A 454 -6.33 -7.90 21.00
N LEU A 455 -6.68 -9.16 21.22
CA LEU A 455 -6.66 -10.20 20.21
C LEU A 455 -8.07 -10.36 19.62
N ASN A 456 -8.18 -10.20 18.32
CA ASN A 456 -9.31 -10.62 17.53
C ASN A 456 -9.00 -12.00 16.92
N LEU A 457 -9.83 -13.01 17.23
CA LEU A 457 -9.74 -14.37 16.69
C LEU A 457 -10.67 -14.61 15.50
N ASN A 458 -11.42 -13.59 15.09
CA ASN A 458 -12.32 -13.69 13.95
C ASN A 458 -11.53 -13.50 12.65
N GLY A 459 -11.73 -14.39 11.66
CA GLY A 459 -11.02 -14.40 10.39
C GLY A 459 -11.25 -13.18 9.48
N THR A 460 -12.13 -12.27 9.86
CA THR A 460 -12.49 -11.06 9.10
C THR A 460 -12.29 -9.81 9.94
N GLY A 461 -11.19 -9.66 10.62
CA GLY A 461 -10.98 -8.51 11.49
C GLY A 461 -9.82 -7.63 11.03
N GLY A 462 -10.05 -6.32 10.96
CA GLY A 462 -9.01 -5.32 10.77
C GLY A 462 -8.20 -5.08 12.05
N CYS A 463 -6.99 -4.52 11.89
CA CYS A 463 -6.19 -4.03 13.01
C CYS A 463 -6.36 -2.51 13.25
N TYR A 464 -7.06 -1.83 12.34
CA TYR A 464 -7.24 -0.38 12.35
C TYR A 464 -8.71 0.06 12.48
N GLU A 465 -9.62 -0.90 12.67
CA GLU A 465 -11.05 -0.64 12.81
C GLU A 465 -11.72 -1.68 13.71
N ILE A 466 -12.82 -1.31 14.34
CA ILE A 466 -13.67 -2.24 15.07
C ILE A 466 -14.78 -2.68 14.11
N THR A 467 -14.80 -3.96 13.77
CA THR A 467 -15.75 -4.52 12.81
C THR A 467 -17.05 -5.02 13.50
N GLU A 468 -18.12 -5.22 12.73
CA GLU A 468 -19.35 -5.83 13.23
C GLU A 468 -19.10 -7.22 13.83
N ASN A 469 -18.20 -8.00 13.20
CA ASN A 469 -17.82 -9.32 13.72
C ASN A 469 -17.14 -9.24 15.09
N MET A 470 -16.29 -8.24 15.36
CA MET A 470 -15.73 -8.02 16.68
C MET A 470 -16.82 -7.64 17.69
N CYS A 471 -17.82 -6.86 17.29
CA CYS A 471 -18.96 -6.53 18.14
C CYS A 471 -19.84 -7.77 18.44
N HIS A 472 -19.87 -8.74 17.54
CA HIS A 472 -20.61 -9.99 17.73
C HIS A 472 -19.85 -10.99 18.61
N THR A 473 -18.60 -11.28 18.27
CA THR A 473 -17.79 -12.33 18.96
C THR A 473 -17.01 -11.82 20.16
N GLY A 474 -16.57 -10.56 20.08
CA GLY A 474 -15.71 -9.94 21.08
C GLY A 474 -14.22 -10.02 20.73
N VAL A 475 -13.41 -9.39 21.57
CA VAL A 475 -11.95 -9.41 21.55
C VAL A 475 -11.41 -9.82 22.90
N VAL A 476 -10.22 -10.41 22.95
CA VAL A 476 -9.58 -10.83 24.21
C VAL A 476 -8.52 -9.83 24.59
N TYR A 477 -8.58 -9.28 25.80
CA TYR A 477 -7.51 -8.44 26.32
C TYR A 477 -6.25 -9.29 26.57
N VAL A 478 -5.20 -9.02 25.82
CA VAL A 478 -3.91 -9.74 25.90
C VAL A 478 -2.77 -8.84 26.40
N GLY A 479 -3.08 -7.60 26.68
CA GLY A 479 -2.16 -6.65 27.26
C GLY A 479 -1.77 -7.01 28.70
N LYS A 480 -0.74 -6.32 29.19
CA LYS A 480 -0.28 -6.42 30.56
C LYS A 480 -0.13 -5.01 31.10
N GLU A 481 -0.73 -4.75 32.28
CA GLU A 481 -0.54 -3.51 33.02
C GLU A 481 0.90 -3.36 33.56
#